data_530aecb397676bed9d439b6b05d28cdd
#
_entry.id   530aecb397676bed9d439b6b05d28cdd
#
_cell.length_a   1.000
_cell.length_b   1.000
_cell.length_c   1.000
_cell.angle_alpha   90.00
_cell.angle_beta   90.00
_cell.angle_gamma   90.00
#
_symmetry.space_group_name_H-M   'P 1'
#
loop_
_entity.id
_entity.type
_entity.pdbx_description
1 polymer ?
#
loop_
_entity_poly.entity_id
_entity_poly.type
_entity_poly.pdbx_seq_one_letter_code
_entity_poly.pdbx_strand_id
1 'polypeptide(L)'
;MIKLKKYLNRPTYAVDRPWTLALLNATTIGLILAIFEPFHYRLNSIIQFGVLCVFIGLTFIASVLGFVVAPKLFKRFYDPEQWTIKKNIIHCFSFLLFMGVCTFIYDHYFLIKANFWDDLGTPEFYKILCIDMLAAFTIGAIPLIFGLFIVENNALKRNLLEAQKLNKALSERHKDEKGSNEMITLSGETKD
;
A
#
# COMPACT_ATOMS: atom_id res chain seq x y z
N MET A 1 15.36 19.82 12.33
CA MET A 1 14.99 19.73 10.88
C MET A 1 15.85 18.75 10.08
N ILE A 2 17.18 18.71 10.26
CA ILE A 2 18.10 17.84 9.48
C ILE A 2 17.77 16.33 9.64
N LYS A 3 17.46 15.87 10.86
CA LYS A 3 17.12 14.46 11.13
C LYS A 3 15.85 13.99 10.39
N LEU A 4 14.80 14.83 10.34
CA LEU A 4 13.55 14.52 9.67
C LEU A 4 13.73 14.42 8.15
N LYS A 5 14.48 15.35 7.54
CA LYS A 5 14.79 15.32 6.10
C LYS A 5 15.57 14.07 5.72
N LYS A 6 16.54 13.65 6.56
CA LYS A 6 17.30 12.42 6.34
C LYS A 6 16.41 11.17 6.46
N TYR A 7 15.45 11.15 7.39
CA TYR A 7 14.49 10.06 7.55
C TYR A 7 13.55 9.94 6.35
N LEU A 8 12.95 11.04 5.90
CA LEU A 8 12.02 11.10 4.79
C LEU A 8 12.63 10.66 3.43
N ASN A 9 13.93 10.84 3.28
CA ASN A 9 14.66 10.45 2.06
C ASN A 9 15.24 9.02 2.14
N ARG A 10 14.93 8.25 3.17
CA ARG A 10 15.34 6.84 3.21
C ARG A 10 14.61 6.05 2.13
N PRO A 11 15.31 5.16 1.43
CA PRO A 11 14.68 4.25 0.49
C PRO A 11 13.69 3.35 1.24
N THR A 12 12.57 3.06 0.62
CA THR A 12 11.57 2.11 1.08
C THR A 12 11.18 1.18 -0.07
N TYR A 13 10.38 0.18 0.21
CA TYR A 13 10.02 -0.81 -0.77
C TYR A 13 8.79 -0.39 -1.57
N ALA A 14 8.86 -0.54 -2.89
CA ALA A 14 7.71 -0.41 -3.76
C ALA A 14 6.76 -1.61 -3.57
N VAL A 15 5.51 -1.41 -3.93
CA VAL A 15 4.47 -2.45 -3.81
C VAL A 15 4.67 -3.51 -4.90
N ASP A 16 5.09 -4.72 -4.50
CA ASP A 16 5.31 -5.83 -5.46
C ASP A 16 4.02 -6.50 -5.94
N ARG A 17 2.98 -6.48 -5.09
CA ARG A 17 1.70 -7.14 -5.37
C ARG A 17 0.54 -6.15 -5.27
N PRO A 18 0.42 -5.24 -6.24
CA PRO A 18 -0.57 -4.16 -6.17
C PRO A 18 -2.02 -4.66 -6.16
N TRP A 19 -2.31 -5.75 -6.86
CA TRP A 19 -3.63 -6.38 -6.85
C TRP A 19 -4.01 -6.96 -5.50
N THR A 20 -3.08 -7.63 -4.84
CA THR A 20 -3.29 -8.17 -3.49
C THR A 20 -3.54 -7.05 -2.49
N LEU A 21 -2.82 -5.93 -2.62
CA LEU A 21 -3.01 -4.77 -1.75
C LEU A 21 -4.36 -4.09 -2.01
N ALA A 22 -4.79 -3.98 -3.28
CA ALA A 22 -6.09 -3.43 -3.64
C ALA A 22 -7.24 -4.28 -3.05
N LEU A 23 -7.13 -5.60 -3.14
CA LEU A 23 -8.11 -6.52 -2.57
C LEU A 23 -8.12 -6.45 -1.04
N LEU A 24 -6.95 -6.43 -0.41
CA LEU A 24 -6.81 -6.30 1.03
C LEU A 24 -7.46 -5.00 1.54
N ASN A 25 -7.20 -3.87 0.88
CA ASN A 25 -7.83 -2.59 1.20
C ASN A 25 -9.35 -2.66 1.13
N ALA A 26 -9.89 -3.14 0.02
CA ALA A 26 -11.33 -3.23 -0.18
C ALA A 26 -11.99 -4.14 0.86
N THR A 27 -11.40 -5.30 1.14
CA THR A 27 -11.90 -6.26 2.13
C THR A 27 -11.84 -5.67 3.54
N THR A 28 -10.73 -5.03 3.91
CA THR A 28 -10.56 -4.43 5.25
C THR A 28 -11.54 -3.29 5.47
N ILE A 29 -11.72 -2.41 4.49
CA ILE A 29 -12.72 -1.32 4.59
C ILE A 29 -14.12 -1.90 4.67
N GLY A 30 -14.45 -2.90 3.86
CA GLY A 30 -15.74 -3.60 3.93
C GLY A 30 -16.02 -4.19 5.30
N LEU A 31 -15.02 -4.83 5.92
CA LEU A 31 -15.12 -5.37 7.28
C LEU A 31 -15.30 -4.26 8.34
N ILE A 32 -14.54 -3.17 8.22
CA ILE A 32 -14.69 -2.03 9.14
C ILE A 32 -16.10 -1.45 9.04
N LEU A 33 -16.62 -1.23 7.84
CA LEU A 33 -17.96 -0.71 7.62
C LEU A 33 -19.04 -1.68 8.12
N ALA A 34 -18.84 -3.00 7.94
CA ALA A 34 -19.79 -4.01 8.39
C ALA A 34 -19.84 -4.17 9.92
N ILE A 35 -18.67 -4.08 10.59
CA ILE A 35 -18.57 -4.31 12.06
C ILE A 35 -18.95 -3.06 12.85
N PHE A 36 -18.44 -1.91 12.44
CA PHE A 36 -18.62 -0.66 13.21
C PHE A 36 -19.87 0.12 12.82
N GLU A 37 -20.53 -0.27 11.72
CA GLU A 37 -21.73 0.42 11.21
C GLU A 37 -21.61 1.96 11.29
N PRO A 38 -20.47 2.56 10.86
CA PRO A 38 -20.29 4.00 10.94
C PRO A 38 -21.40 4.66 10.12
N PHE A 39 -21.82 5.86 10.49
CA PHE A 39 -22.89 6.65 9.83
C PHE A 39 -24.30 6.04 9.91
N HIS A 40 -24.62 5.26 10.95
CA HIS A 40 -25.93 4.64 11.16
C HIS A 40 -26.36 3.65 10.06
N TYR A 41 -25.41 3.11 9.30
CA TYR A 41 -25.67 2.03 8.37
C TYR A 41 -25.91 0.73 9.15
N ARG A 42 -27.16 0.51 9.57
CA ARG A 42 -27.55 -0.78 10.14
C ARG A 42 -27.77 -1.78 9.02
N LEU A 43 -27.05 -2.91 9.05
CA LEU A 43 -27.16 -3.97 8.04
C LEU A 43 -28.50 -4.75 8.08
N ASN A 44 -29.58 -4.07 8.48
CA ASN A 44 -30.90 -4.69 8.68
C ASN A 44 -31.74 -4.74 7.42
N SER A 45 -31.26 -4.24 6.28
CA SER A 45 -32.02 -4.27 5.02
C SER A 45 -31.14 -4.63 3.82
N ILE A 46 -31.76 -5.21 2.79
CA ILE A 46 -31.12 -5.52 1.50
C ILE A 46 -30.51 -4.25 0.87
N ILE A 47 -31.15 -3.10 1.05
CA ILE A 47 -30.66 -1.81 0.51
C ILE A 47 -29.32 -1.44 1.15
N GLN A 48 -29.21 -1.58 2.47
CA GLN A 48 -27.99 -1.25 3.21
C GLN A 48 -26.85 -2.20 2.87
N PHE A 49 -27.14 -3.49 2.68
CA PHE A 49 -26.18 -4.43 2.15
C PHE A 49 -25.72 -4.04 0.74
N GLY A 50 -26.64 -3.60 -0.12
CA GLY A 50 -26.30 -3.09 -1.45
C GLY A 50 -25.37 -1.88 -1.40
N VAL A 51 -25.62 -0.92 -0.51
CA VAL A 51 -24.74 0.25 -0.28
C VAL A 51 -23.35 -0.20 0.16
N LEU A 52 -23.24 -1.14 1.11
CA LEU A 52 -21.97 -1.69 1.55
C LEU A 52 -21.18 -2.31 0.37
N CYS A 53 -21.85 -3.11 -0.47
CA CYS A 53 -21.22 -3.70 -1.64
C CYS A 53 -20.70 -2.64 -2.63
N VAL A 54 -21.42 -1.55 -2.81
CA VAL A 54 -20.97 -0.42 -3.66
C VAL A 54 -19.74 0.24 -3.07
N PHE A 55 -19.68 0.49 -1.76
CA PHE A 55 -18.50 1.05 -1.10
C PHE A 55 -17.27 0.13 -1.23
N ILE A 56 -17.44 -1.17 -1.07
CA ILE A 56 -16.37 -2.15 -1.28
C ILE A 56 -15.89 -2.10 -2.73
N GLY A 57 -16.81 -2.06 -3.69
CA GLY A 57 -16.52 -1.95 -5.11
C GLY A 57 -15.77 -0.67 -5.47
N LEU A 58 -16.24 0.49 -4.97
CA LEU A 58 -15.56 1.78 -5.14
C LEU A 58 -14.15 1.78 -4.56
N THR A 59 -14.00 1.24 -3.35
CA THR A 59 -12.68 1.12 -2.72
C THR A 59 -11.75 0.24 -3.52
N PHE A 60 -12.24 -0.88 -4.05
CA PHE A 60 -11.45 -1.76 -4.90
C PHE A 60 -11.00 -1.06 -6.18
N ILE A 61 -11.92 -0.41 -6.90
CA ILE A 61 -11.63 0.33 -8.13
C ILE A 61 -10.60 1.44 -7.86
N ALA A 62 -10.83 2.24 -6.82
CA ALA A 62 -9.91 3.31 -6.44
C ALA A 62 -8.53 2.76 -6.05
N SER A 63 -8.47 1.64 -5.34
CA SER A 63 -7.21 0.98 -4.99
C SER A 63 -6.48 0.45 -6.24
N VAL A 64 -7.19 -0.12 -7.20
CA VAL A 64 -6.61 -0.51 -8.49
C VAL A 64 -6.07 0.71 -9.24
N LEU A 65 -6.82 1.81 -9.30
CA LEU A 65 -6.36 3.05 -9.91
C LEU A 65 -5.10 3.59 -9.21
N GLY A 66 -5.07 3.60 -7.88
CA GLY A 66 -3.93 4.09 -7.10
C GLY A 66 -2.69 3.19 -7.17
N PHE A 67 -2.84 1.88 -7.00
CA PHE A 67 -1.71 0.95 -6.87
C PHE A 67 -1.30 0.26 -8.17
N VAL A 68 -2.19 0.17 -9.17
CA VAL A 68 -1.89 -0.50 -10.45
C VAL A 68 -1.74 0.50 -11.59
N VAL A 69 -2.71 1.42 -11.71
CA VAL A 69 -2.77 2.35 -12.87
C VAL A 69 -1.83 3.54 -12.67
N ALA A 70 -1.86 4.20 -11.51
CA ALA A 70 -1.02 5.37 -11.24
C ALA A 70 0.49 5.09 -11.41
N PRO A 71 1.07 3.97 -10.96
CA PRO A 71 2.46 3.64 -11.23
C PRO A 71 2.80 3.46 -12.71
N LYS A 72 1.85 2.99 -13.53
CA LYS A 72 2.03 2.86 -14.97
C LYS A 72 2.00 4.20 -15.70
N LEU A 73 1.15 5.12 -15.24
CA LEU A 73 1.00 6.46 -15.82
C LEU A 73 2.17 7.38 -15.41
N PHE A 74 2.58 7.35 -14.15
CA PHE A 74 3.59 8.25 -13.58
C PHE A 74 4.90 7.50 -13.28
N LYS A 75 5.46 6.79 -14.27
CA LYS A 75 6.67 5.94 -14.15
C LYS A 75 7.83 6.64 -13.43
N ARG A 76 8.09 7.92 -13.74
CA ARG A 76 9.17 8.70 -13.13
C ARG A 76 8.98 8.91 -11.62
N PHE A 77 7.74 9.09 -11.16
CA PHE A 77 7.44 9.24 -9.75
C PHE A 77 7.57 7.91 -9.00
N TYR A 78 7.10 6.81 -9.63
CA TYR A 78 7.05 5.46 -9.05
C TYR A 78 8.27 4.60 -9.41
N ASP A 79 9.39 5.22 -9.77
CA ASP A 79 10.64 4.52 -10.01
C ASP A 79 11.08 3.77 -8.74
N PRO A 80 11.19 2.41 -8.77
CA PRO A 80 11.54 1.62 -7.59
C PRO A 80 12.91 1.96 -7.01
N GLU A 81 13.88 2.36 -7.83
CA GLU A 81 15.23 2.72 -7.39
C GLU A 81 15.24 4.04 -6.60
N GLN A 82 14.28 4.91 -6.87
CA GLN A 82 14.14 6.21 -6.24
C GLN A 82 12.94 6.28 -5.28
N TRP A 83 12.37 5.11 -4.90
CA TRP A 83 11.22 5.09 -4.00
C TRP A 83 11.64 5.39 -2.57
N THR A 84 11.10 6.45 -1.99
CA THR A 84 11.44 6.94 -0.65
C THR A 84 10.21 7.02 0.25
N ILE A 85 10.43 7.07 1.56
CA ILE A 85 9.35 7.26 2.55
C ILE A 85 8.53 8.51 2.22
N LYS A 86 9.16 9.60 1.78
CA LYS A 86 8.45 10.82 1.37
C LYS A 86 7.50 10.57 0.21
N LYS A 87 7.94 9.89 -0.84
CA LYS A 87 7.09 9.55 -2.01
C LYS A 87 5.93 8.65 -1.59
N ASN A 88 6.19 7.71 -0.69
CA ASN A 88 5.17 6.82 -0.14
C ASN A 88 4.09 7.58 0.64
N ILE A 89 4.48 8.52 1.50
CA ILE A 89 3.54 9.39 2.23
C ILE A 89 2.70 10.24 1.25
N ILE A 90 3.33 10.84 0.24
CA ILE A 90 2.61 11.62 -0.79
C ILE A 90 1.61 10.74 -1.53
N HIS A 91 2.01 9.51 -1.90
CA HIS A 91 1.13 8.56 -2.57
C HIS A 91 -0.08 8.20 -1.69
N CYS A 92 0.15 7.83 -0.42
CA CYS A 92 -0.92 7.50 0.52
C CYS A 92 -1.88 8.67 0.74
N PHE A 93 -1.34 9.87 0.93
CA PHE A 93 -2.15 11.06 1.10
C PHE A 93 -3.01 11.37 -0.14
N SER A 94 -2.41 11.30 -1.34
CA SER A 94 -3.13 11.49 -2.60
C SER A 94 -4.20 10.42 -2.82
N PHE A 95 -3.92 9.18 -2.43
CA PHE A 95 -4.88 8.08 -2.51
C PHE A 95 -6.08 8.32 -1.57
N LEU A 96 -5.84 8.74 -0.33
CA LEU A 96 -6.93 9.04 0.63
C LEU A 96 -7.77 10.24 0.16
N LEU A 97 -7.16 11.29 -0.39
CA LEU A 97 -7.89 12.40 -0.99
C LEU A 97 -8.78 11.92 -2.15
N PHE A 98 -8.22 11.09 -3.04
CA PHE A 98 -8.98 10.52 -4.16
C PHE A 98 -10.16 9.67 -3.67
N MET A 99 -9.95 8.84 -2.64
CA MET A 99 -11.01 8.07 -2.00
C MET A 99 -12.10 8.96 -1.43
N GLY A 100 -11.72 10.02 -0.70
CA GLY A 100 -12.68 10.99 -0.15
C GLY A 100 -13.54 11.65 -1.22
N VAL A 101 -12.94 12.03 -2.36
CA VAL A 101 -13.70 12.57 -3.51
C VAL A 101 -14.66 11.53 -4.07
N CYS A 102 -14.23 10.28 -4.24
CA CYS A 102 -15.09 9.21 -4.75
C CYS A 102 -16.27 8.95 -3.80
N THR A 103 -16.03 8.91 -2.49
CA THR A 103 -17.07 8.75 -1.47
C THR A 103 -18.04 9.90 -1.50
N PHE A 104 -17.55 11.14 -1.52
CA PHE A 104 -18.37 12.34 -1.60
C PHE A 104 -19.27 12.34 -2.84
N ILE A 105 -18.74 12.02 -4.03
CA ILE A 105 -19.53 11.94 -5.26
C ILE A 105 -20.64 10.88 -5.12
N TYR A 106 -20.30 9.73 -4.54
CA TYR A 106 -21.28 8.67 -4.33
C TYR A 106 -22.37 9.09 -3.36
N ASP A 107 -22.02 9.62 -2.19
CA ASP A 107 -22.98 10.05 -1.17
C ASP A 107 -23.86 11.18 -1.68
N HIS A 108 -23.28 12.17 -2.34
CA HIS A 108 -24.01 13.32 -2.84
C HIS A 108 -25.00 12.95 -3.95
N TYR A 109 -24.57 12.14 -4.91
CA TYR A 109 -25.41 11.78 -6.06
C TYR A 109 -26.41 10.67 -5.77
N PHE A 110 -26.00 9.62 -5.05
CA PHE A 110 -26.79 8.39 -4.94
C PHE A 110 -27.57 8.30 -3.63
N LEU A 111 -27.01 8.77 -2.52
CA LEU A 111 -27.65 8.65 -1.21
C LEU A 111 -28.51 9.87 -0.91
N ILE A 112 -28.01 11.07 -1.10
CA ILE A 112 -28.72 12.33 -0.80
C ILE A 112 -29.64 12.72 -1.96
N LYS A 113 -29.40 12.19 -3.16
CA LYS A 113 -30.11 12.56 -4.41
C LYS A 113 -30.11 14.07 -4.68
N ALA A 114 -29.06 14.74 -4.27
CA ALA A 114 -28.91 16.17 -4.42
C ALA A 114 -28.48 16.51 -5.84
N ASN A 115 -28.89 17.68 -6.33
CA ASN A 115 -28.39 18.21 -7.57
C ASN A 115 -27.02 18.84 -7.34
N PHE A 116 -25.95 18.14 -7.71
CA PHE A 116 -24.58 18.60 -7.51
C PHE A 116 -24.34 20.05 -7.94
N TRP A 117 -24.91 20.45 -9.07
CA TRP A 117 -24.70 21.77 -9.63
C TRP A 117 -25.46 22.87 -8.86
N ASP A 118 -26.61 22.54 -8.30
CA ASP A 118 -27.43 23.48 -7.54
C ASP A 118 -26.88 23.71 -6.13
N ASP A 119 -26.24 22.67 -5.58
CA ASP A 119 -25.66 22.71 -4.24
C ASP A 119 -24.21 23.21 -4.21
N LEU A 120 -23.55 23.27 -5.37
CA LEU A 120 -22.16 23.67 -5.49
C LEU A 120 -21.95 25.08 -4.92
N GLY A 121 -21.08 25.19 -3.91
CA GLY A 121 -20.79 26.45 -3.23
C GLY A 121 -21.68 26.75 -2.02
N THR A 122 -22.65 25.90 -1.71
CA THR A 122 -23.46 26.05 -0.48
C THR A 122 -22.67 25.60 0.77
N PRO A 123 -22.99 26.11 1.95
CA PRO A 123 -22.36 25.65 3.20
C PRO A 123 -22.55 24.14 3.44
N GLU A 124 -23.71 23.60 3.09
CA GLU A 124 -24.05 22.18 3.20
C GLU A 124 -23.14 21.32 2.34
N PHE A 125 -22.88 21.73 1.12
CA PHE A 125 -21.97 21.06 0.20
C PHE A 125 -20.58 20.91 0.81
N TYR A 126 -20.01 21.99 1.32
CA TYR A 126 -18.70 21.97 1.95
C TYR A 126 -18.66 21.15 3.24
N LYS A 127 -19.74 21.17 4.02
CA LYS A 127 -19.87 20.37 5.25
C LYS A 127 -19.83 18.87 4.92
N ILE A 128 -20.60 18.41 3.93
CA ILE A 128 -20.62 17.00 3.51
C ILE A 128 -19.25 16.61 2.97
N LEU A 129 -18.66 17.43 2.09
CA LEU A 129 -17.32 17.20 1.57
C LEU A 129 -16.28 17.03 2.69
N CYS A 130 -16.28 17.90 3.69
CA CYS A 130 -15.37 17.82 4.82
C CYS A 130 -15.57 16.54 5.66
N ILE A 131 -16.84 16.13 5.88
CA ILE A 131 -17.15 14.91 6.62
C ILE A 131 -16.65 13.69 5.86
N ASP A 132 -16.88 13.60 4.56
CA ASP A 132 -16.46 12.47 3.72
C ASP A 132 -14.93 12.39 3.60
N MET A 133 -14.28 13.55 3.46
CA MET A 133 -12.81 13.60 3.52
C MET A 133 -12.27 13.11 4.86
N LEU A 134 -12.84 13.58 5.97
CA LEU A 134 -12.43 13.17 7.31
C LEU A 134 -12.66 11.66 7.51
N ALA A 135 -13.80 11.13 7.05
CA ALA A 135 -14.11 9.72 7.09
C ALA A 135 -13.13 8.88 6.26
N ALA A 136 -12.82 9.31 5.02
CA ALA A 136 -11.86 8.65 4.17
C ALA A 136 -10.46 8.61 4.80
N PHE A 137 -10.03 9.71 5.43
CA PHE A 137 -8.75 9.74 6.15
C PHE A 137 -8.76 8.84 7.39
N THR A 138 -9.81 8.85 8.17
CA THR A 138 -9.87 8.09 9.43
C THR A 138 -9.99 6.59 9.18
N ILE A 139 -10.93 6.19 8.32
CA ILE A 139 -11.21 4.78 8.02
C ILE A 139 -10.17 4.21 7.05
N GLY A 140 -9.81 4.97 6.02
CA GLY A 140 -8.89 4.53 4.96
C GLY A 140 -7.42 4.48 5.39
N ALA A 141 -7.00 5.25 6.40
CA ALA A 141 -5.62 5.19 6.89
C ALA A 141 -5.28 3.83 7.53
N ILE A 142 -6.24 3.19 8.20
CA ILE A 142 -6.02 1.92 8.90
C ILE A 142 -5.54 0.83 7.93
N PRO A 143 -6.29 0.45 6.87
CA PRO A 143 -5.86 -0.59 5.94
C PRO A 143 -4.60 -0.21 5.16
N LEU A 144 -4.38 1.08 4.88
CA LEU A 144 -3.16 1.53 4.23
C LEU A 144 -1.92 1.29 5.10
N ILE A 145 -1.97 1.64 6.38
CA ILE A 145 -0.86 1.43 7.32
C ILE A 145 -0.57 -0.07 7.44
N PHE A 146 -1.61 -0.90 7.62
CA PHE A 146 -1.45 -2.36 7.67
C PHE A 146 -0.90 -2.93 6.36
N GLY A 147 -1.41 -2.49 5.22
CA GLY A 147 -0.94 -2.92 3.91
C GLY A 147 0.53 -2.59 3.67
N LEU A 148 0.95 -1.38 4.01
CA LEU A 148 2.34 -0.95 3.91
C LEU A 148 3.25 -1.75 4.85
N PHE A 149 2.82 -1.99 6.08
CA PHE A 149 3.56 -2.83 7.04
C PHE A 149 3.77 -4.26 6.52
N ILE A 150 2.74 -4.86 5.92
CA ILE A 150 2.83 -6.19 5.29
C ILE A 150 3.83 -6.18 4.12
N VAL A 151 3.79 -5.17 3.25
CA VAL A 151 4.70 -5.02 2.11
C VAL A 151 6.15 -4.91 2.60
N GLU A 152 6.41 -4.05 3.57
CA GLU A 152 7.74 -3.84 4.12
C GLU A 152 8.28 -5.10 4.80
N ASN A 153 7.46 -5.77 5.62
CA ASN A 153 7.85 -7.01 6.29
C ASN A 153 8.16 -8.15 5.30
N ASN A 154 7.38 -8.28 4.24
CA ASN A 154 7.64 -9.27 3.20
C ASN A 154 8.92 -8.96 2.40
N ALA A 155 9.21 -7.70 2.14
CA ALA A 155 10.45 -7.28 1.48
C ALA A 155 11.67 -7.56 2.35
N LEU A 156 11.60 -7.25 3.65
CA LEU A 156 12.66 -7.57 4.62
C LEU A 156 12.94 -9.08 4.69
N LYS A 157 11.89 -9.91 4.75
CA LYS A 157 12.05 -11.39 4.74
C LYS A 157 12.75 -11.89 3.48
N ARG A 158 12.42 -11.35 2.30
CA ARG A 158 13.08 -11.73 1.04
C ARG A 158 14.55 -11.36 1.04
N ASN A 159 14.89 -10.14 1.44
CA ASN A 159 16.28 -9.70 1.50
C ASN A 159 17.10 -10.54 2.49
N LEU A 160 16.50 -10.94 3.61
CA LEU A 160 17.14 -11.82 4.58
C LEU A 160 17.42 -13.22 3.98
N LEU A 161 16.47 -13.78 3.25
CA LEU A 161 16.65 -15.06 2.56
C LEU A 161 17.71 -14.99 1.46
N GLU A 162 17.77 -13.90 0.70
CA GLU A 162 18.81 -13.68 -0.30
C GLU A 162 20.19 -13.54 0.35
N ALA A 163 20.30 -12.77 1.42
CA ALA A 163 21.55 -12.65 2.19
C ALA A 163 22.03 -14.02 2.75
N GLN A 164 21.10 -14.83 3.26
CA GLN A 164 21.43 -16.19 3.72
C GLN A 164 21.93 -17.09 2.59
N LYS A 165 21.28 -17.03 1.40
CA LYS A 165 21.74 -17.80 0.22
C LYS A 165 23.14 -17.37 -0.22
N LEU A 166 23.41 -16.06 -0.27
CA LEU A 166 24.72 -15.52 -0.62
C LEU A 166 25.80 -15.96 0.39
N ASN A 167 25.52 -15.88 1.69
CA ASN A 167 26.44 -16.31 2.73
C ASN A 167 26.75 -17.82 2.63
N LYS A 168 25.72 -18.63 2.30
CA LYS A 168 25.90 -20.07 2.10
C LYS A 168 26.81 -20.34 0.87
N ALA A 169 26.51 -19.69 -0.24
CA ALA A 169 27.33 -19.83 -1.47
C ALA A 169 28.78 -19.37 -1.26
N LEU A 170 29.02 -18.30 -0.52
CA LEU A 170 30.37 -17.85 -0.15
C LEU A 170 31.09 -18.85 0.74
N SER A 171 30.39 -19.43 1.70
CA SER A 171 30.99 -20.44 2.60
C SER A 171 31.33 -21.73 1.87
N GLU A 172 30.54 -22.14 0.88
CA GLU A 172 30.81 -23.28 0.02
C GLU A 172 32.05 -23.02 -0.85
N ARG A 173 32.14 -21.85 -1.50
CA ARG A 173 33.33 -21.47 -2.29
C ARG A 173 34.62 -21.47 -1.45
N HIS A 174 34.57 -20.90 -0.24
CA HIS A 174 35.73 -20.91 0.66
C HIS A 174 36.19 -22.32 1.07
N LYS A 175 35.26 -23.27 1.21
CA LYS A 175 35.57 -24.66 1.47
C LYS A 175 36.27 -25.33 0.26
N ASP A 176 35.76 -25.07 -0.93
CA ASP A 176 36.33 -25.61 -2.18
C ASP A 176 37.73 -25.06 -2.43
N GLU A 177 37.96 -23.75 -2.22
CA GLU A 177 39.27 -23.12 -2.33
C GLU A 177 40.28 -23.70 -1.31
N LYS A 178 39.84 -23.94 -0.05
CA LYS A 178 40.67 -24.52 0.98
C LYS A 178 41.04 -25.97 0.66
N GLY A 179 40.07 -26.77 0.21
CA GLY A 179 40.30 -28.15 -0.21
C GLY A 179 41.22 -28.26 -1.44
N SER A 180 41.12 -27.33 -2.40
CA SER A 180 42.01 -27.25 -3.56
C SER A 180 43.45 -26.90 -3.17
N ASN A 181 43.64 -25.95 -2.25
CA ASN A 181 44.97 -25.56 -1.75
C ASN A 181 45.62 -26.67 -0.93
N GLU A 182 44.88 -27.43 -0.13
CA GLU A 182 45.39 -28.59 0.59
C GLU A 182 45.83 -29.73 -0.33
N MET A 183 45.10 -29.96 -1.46
CA MET A 183 45.51 -30.95 -2.46
C MET A 183 46.80 -30.54 -3.20
N ILE A 184 46.98 -29.27 -3.46
CA ILE A 184 48.19 -28.75 -4.11
C ILE A 184 49.42 -28.90 -3.21
N THR A 185 49.30 -28.64 -1.91
CA THR A 185 50.36 -28.81 -0.91
C THR A 185 50.76 -30.30 -0.74
N LEU A 186 49.77 -31.20 -0.67
CA LEU A 186 50.03 -32.64 -0.57
C LEU A 186 50.68 -33.21 -1.85
N SER A 187 50.38 -32.68 -3.05
CA SER A 187 51.00 -33.08 -4.31
C SER A 187 52.43 -32.55 -4.47
N GLY A 188 52.82 -31.50 -3.74
CA GLY A 188 54.16 -30.92 -3.74
C GLY A 188 55.15 -31.68 -2.86
N GLU A 189 54.71 -32.40 -1.83
CA GLU A 189 55.59 -33.15 -0.88
C GLU A 189 55.96 -34.57 -1.32
N THR A 190 55.44 -35.06 -2.47
CA THR A 190 55.75 -36.42 -2.97
C THR A 190 56.77 -36.46 -4.07
N LYS A 191 57.63 -35.45 -4.19
CA LYS A 191 58.81 -35.47 -5.11
C LYS A 191 60.08 -35.18 -4.36
N ASP A 192 60.55 -36.18 -3.57
CA ASP A 192 61.94 -36.36 -3.21
C ASP A 192 62.28 -37.85 -3.23
#